data_e38712f978d4e22c6139540b9508582d
#
_entry.id   e38712f978d4e22c6139540b9508582d
#
_cell.length_a   1.000
_cell.length_b   1.000
_cell.length_c   1.000
_cell.angle_alpha   90.00
_cell.angle_beta   90.00
_cell.angle_gamma   90.00
#
_symmetry.space_group_name_H-M   'P 1'
#
loop_
_entity.id
_entity.type
_entity.pdbx_description
1 polymer ?
#
loop_
_entity_poly.entity_id
_entity_poly.type
_entity_poly.pdbx_seq_one_letter_code
_entity_poly.pdbx_strand_id
1 'polypeptide(L)'
;MIVETTNTLVAAAASLFSVTFSPEVRTAYVSRGKVIDDRPIQVNSLRADMKLGAEAQFGRIGAWHWGYNALTPRVNCAEDQFAAEFDWGAYYHYDLELADGWSLGNEIMPDWIIMPSADPVFEWRVSQSLKNPYVVPFWLMRRDQPSSRNCYFNVGLMKPISFRTASADWLKPLVITPMAMVEFGNSSLMTARYGRQESGGAVPTGLQAIDFELRADYAVTENFGVYVSILQFDLLNPKARRQSHKPNCRDITVFAVGVKLSF
;
A
#
# COMPACT_ATOMS: atom_id res chain seq x y z
N MET A 1 -22.38 -40.45 6.83
CA MET A 1 -23.14 -39.21 7.24
C MET A 1 -22.33 -38.25 8.06
N ILE A 2 -21.62 -38.63 9.12
CA ILE A 2 -20.80 -37.68 9.95
C ILE A 2 -19.61 -37.13 9.16
N VAL A 3 -18.93 -37.91 8.35
CA VAL A 3 -17.76 -37.51 7.55
C VAL A 3 -18.13 -36.52 6.45
N GLU A 4 -19.27 -36.69 5.81
CA GLU A 4 -19.77 -35.80 4.75
C GLU A 4 -20.16 -34.42 5.29
N THR A 5 -20.82 -34.39 6.47
CA THR A 5 -21.15 -33.13 7.15
C THR A 5 -19.91 -32.36 7.60
N THR A 6 -18.85 -33.02 8.06
CA THR A 6 -17.61 -32.41 8.46
C THR A 6 -16.88 -31.78 7.25
N ASN A 7 -16.81 -32.50 6.12
CA ASN A 7 -16.19 -31.98 4.90
C ASN A 7 -16.96 -30.79 4.33
N THR A 8 -18.28 -30.80 4.39
CA THR A 8 -19.12 -29.68 3.93
C THR A 8 -18.95 -28.45 4.82
N LEU A 9 -18.83 -28.62 6.14
CA LEU A 9 -18.59 -27.52 7.08
C LEU A 9 -17.18 -26.93 6.91
N VAL A 10 -16.16 -27.76 6.69
CA VAL A 10 -14.79 -27.31 6.43
C VAL A 10 -14.70 -26.56 5.11
N ALA A 11 -15.33 -27.07 4.04
CA ALA A 11 -15.37 -26.39 2.75
C ALA A 11 -16.14 -25.06 2.81
N ALA A 12 -17.26 -25.01 3.53
CA ALA A 12 -18.03 -23.78 3.76
C ALA A 12 -17.22 -22.74 4.58
N ALA A 13 -16.51 -23.19 5.61
CA ALA A 13 -15.63 -22.32 6.39
C ALA A 13 -14.47 -21.78 5.54
N ALA A 14 -13.82 -22.62 4.73
CA ALA A 14 -12.74 -22.22 3.83
C ALA A 14 -13.21 -21.20 2.77
N SER A 15 -14.47 -21.23 2.35
CA SER A 15 -15.03 -20.22 1.44
C SER A 15 -15.31 -18.87 2.09
N LEU A 16 -15.35 -18.80 3.43
CA LEU A 16 -15.58 -17.57 4.19
C LEU A 16 -14.28 -16.80 4.48
N PHE A 17 -13.15 -17.47 4.54
CA PHE A 17 -11.86 -16.88 4.89
C PHE A 17 -10.94 -16.84 3.69
N SER A 18 -10.11 -15.82 3.62
CA SER A 18 -8.98 -15.76 2.71
C SER A 18 -7.75 -15.23 3.42
N VAL A 19 -6.58 -15.74 3.05
CA VAL A 19 -5.29 -15.28 3.54
C VAL A 19 -4.40 -14.99 2.34
N THR A 20 -3.80 -13.81 2.29
CA THR A 20 -2.83 -13.44 1.27
C THR A 20 -1.53 -13.05 1.94
N PHE A 21 -0.43 -13.67 1.51
CA PHE A 21 0.93 -13.33 1.91
C PHE A 21 1.72 -12.87 0.68
N SER A 22 2.36 -11.71 0.77
CA SER A 22 3.08 -11.10 -0.35
C SER A 22 4.44 -10.57 0.11
N PRO A 23 5.49 -11.39 0.09
CA PRO A 23 6.86 -10.94 0.26
C PRO A 23 7.39 -10.34 -1.03
N GLU A 24 8.18 -9.26 -0.90
CA GLU A 24 8.83 -8.60 -2.03
C GLU A 24 10.19 -8.01 -1.65
N VAL A 25 11.03 -7.75 -2.65
CA VAL A 25 12.26 -6.97 -2.54
C VAL A 25 12.09 -5.69 -3.35
N ARG A 26 12.44 -4.56 -2.75
CA ARG A 26 12.44 -3.24 -3.40
C ARG A 26 13.82 -2.62 -3.35
N THR A 27 14.14 -1.78 -4.33
CA THR A 27 15.41 -1.03 -4.32
C THR A 27 15.43 0.10 -3.31
N ALA A 28 14.26 0.58 -2.87
CA ALA A 28 14.10 1.63 -1.86
C ALA A 28 12.71 1.61 -1.24
N TYR A 29 12.53 2.36 -0.15
CA TYR A 29 11.21 2.59 0.46
C TYR A 29 10.80 4.05 0.36
N VAL A 30 9.67 4.29 -0.29
CA VAL A 30 9.02 5.60 -0.39
C VAL A 30 7.68 5.55 0.33
N SER A 31 7.40 6.50 1.18
CA SER A 31 6.12 6.61 1.89
C SER A 31 5.76 8.05 2.18
N ARG A 32 4.51 8.40 1.91
CA ARG A 32 3.90 9.68 2.28
C ARG A 32 4.73 10.89 1.83
N GLY A 33 5.12 10.91 0.56
CA GLY A 33 5.86 12.00 -0.03
C GLY A 33 7.33 12.09 0.36
N LYS A 34 7.92 11.01 0.88
CA LYS A 34 9.33 10.99 1.27
C LYS A 34 9.98 9.64 0.98
N VAL A 35 11.23 9.66 0.53
CA VAL A 35 12.09 8.48 0.55
C VAL A 35 12.49 8.22 2.00
N ILE A 36 11.99 7.11 2.56
CA ILE A 36 12.26 6.70 3.94
C ILE A 36 13.58 5.95 4.01
N ASP A 37 13.81 5.03 3.08
CA ASP A 37 15.06 4.29 2.96
C ASP A 37 15.47 4.21 1.49
N ASP A 38 16.70 4.60 1.20
CA ASP A 38 17.30 4.59 -0.14
C ASP A 38 18.13 3.32 -0.43
N ARG A 39 18.03 2.33 0.46
CA ARG A 39 18.68 1.01 0.34
C ARG A 39 17.71 -0.06 -0.15
N PRO A 40 18.22 -1.15 -0.70
CA PRO A 40 17.39 -2.33 -0.93
C PRO A 40 16.73 -2.83 0.37
N ILE A 41 15.44 -3.09 0.30
CA ILE A 41 14.63 -3.54 1.42
C ILE A 41 13.90 -4.83 1.07
N GLN A 42 13.65 -5.65 2.07
CA GLN A 42 12.66 -6.72 2.01
C GLN A 42 11.37 -6.22 2.66
N VAL A 43 10.26 -6.41 1.99
CA VAL A 43 8.92 -6.11 2.50
C VAL A 43 8.15 -7.41 2.63
N ASN A 44 7.37 -7.52 3.70
CA ASN A 44 6.44 -8.63 3.90
C ASN A 44 5.06 -8.03 4.17
N SER A 45 4.03 -8.51 3.47
CA SER A 45 2.66 -8.16 3.77
C SER A 45 1.81 -9.41 3.95
N LEU A 46 0.94 -9.38 4.94
CA LEU A 46 -0.03 -10.43 5.24
C LEU A 46 -1.39 -9.77 5.40
N ARG A 47 -2.38 -10.33 4.74
CA ARG A 47 -3.78 -9.92 4.88
C ARG A 47 -4.63 -11.17 5.07
N ALA A 48 -5.46 -11.17 6.11
CA ALA A 48 -6.42 -12.23 6.37
C ALA A 48 -7.79 -11.59 6.53
N ASP A 49 -8.79 -12.10 5.81
CA ASP A 49 -10.15 -11.56 5.88
C ASP A 49 -11.21 -12.64 5.94
N MET A 50 -12.36 -12.23 6.46
CA MET A 50 -13.58 -13.01 6.53
C MET A 50 -14.70 -12.26 5.82
N LYS A 51 -15.41 -12.94 4.94
CA LYS A 51 -16.61 -12.42 4.29
C LYS A 51 -17.76 -12.30 5.30
N LEU A 52 -18.49 -11.21 5.24
CA LEU A 52 -19.67 -10.97 6.05
C LEU A 52 -20.93 -11.18 5.20
N GLY A 53 -21.71 -12.19 5.56
CA GLY A 53 -22.89 -12.61 4.81
C GLY A 53 -22.57 -13.46 3.57
N ALA A 54 -23.60 -13.87 2.85
CA ALA A 54 -23.43 -14.62 1.61
C ALA A 54 -22.70 -13.76 0.57
N GLU A 55 -21.68 -14.34 -0.08
CA GLU A 55 -20.88 -13.64 -1.12
C GLU A 55 -20.32 -12.28 -0.70
N ALA A 56 -20.10 -12.06 0.62
CA ALA A 56 -19.65 -10.79 1.20
C ALA A 56 -20.64 -9.63 1.02
N GLN A 57 -21.95 -9.88 1.00
CA GLN A 57 -22.98 -8.85 0.84
C GLN A 57 -22.91 -7.71 1.87
N PHE A 58 -22.34 -7.98 3.06
CA PHE A 58 -22.08 -6.97 4.11
C PHE A 58 -20.59 -6.59 4.18
N GLY A 59 -19.82 -6.88 3.12
CA GLY A 59 -18.40 -6.58 3.05
C GLY A 59 -17.51 -7.65 3.66
N ARG A 60 -16.30 -7.24 4.04
CA ARG A 60 -15.27 -8.08 4.63
C ARG A 60 -14.65 -7.38 5.83
N ILE A 61 -14.37 -8.15 6.87
CA ILE A 61 -13.56 -7.69 8.00
C ILE A 61 -12.29 -8.51 8.05
N GLY A 62 -11.19 -7.90 8.40
CA GLY A 62 -9.93 -8.61 8.47
C GLY A 62 -8.86 -7.93 9.30
N ALA A 63 -7.70 -8.58 9.31
CA ALA A 63 -6.48 -8.07 9.87
C ALA A 63 -5.39 -8.05 8.79
N TRP A 64 -4.45 -7.15 8.96
CA TRP A 64 -3.32 -7.04 8.05
C TRP A 64 -2.04 -6.74 8.82
N HIS A 65 -0.95 -7.12 8.21
CA HIS A 65 0.40 -6.78 8.64
C HIS A 65 1.20 -6.33 7.42
N TRP A 66 2.03 -5.34 7.62
CA TRP A 66 3.03 -4.90 6.68
C TRP A 66 4.31 -4.60 7.45
N GLY A 67 5.46 -4.92 6.85
CA GLY A 67 6.72 -4.57 7.47
C GLY A 67 7.85 -4.61 6.47
N TYR A 68 8.92 -3.84 6.76
CA TYR A 68 10.12 -3.90 5.96
C TYR A 68 11.38 -4.00 6.83
N ASN A 69 12.42 -4.57 6.23
CA ASN A 69 13.77 -4.57 6.75
C ASN A 69 14.74 -4.15 5.65
N ALA A 70 15.71 -3.30 5.96
CA ALA A 70 16.79 -3.02 5.04
C ALA A 70 17.70 -4.25 4.87
N LEU A 71 18.08 -4.56 3.63
CA LEU A 71 18.94 -5.71 3.32
C LEU A 71 20.43 -5.42 3.52
N THR A 72 20.80 -4.13 3.62
CA THR A 72 22.18 -3.70 3.83
C THR A 72 22.26 -2.76 5.02
N PRO A 73 23.29 -2.87 5.89
CA PRO A 73 23.49 -1.91 6.97
C PRO A 73 23.87 -0.53 6.43
N ARG A 74 23.55 0.53 7.18
CA ARG A 74 24.14 1.86 6.92
C ARG A 74 25.57 1.87 7.42
N VAL A 75 26.50 2.21 6.53
CA VAL A 75 27.90 2.39 6.91
C VAL A 75 28.00 3.65 7.78
N ASN A 76 28.57 3.52 8.98
CA ASN A 76 28.81 4.57 9.97
C ASN A 76 27.58 5.08 10.79
N CYS A 77 26.50 4.34 10.86
CA CYS A 77 25.37 4.66 11.76
C CYS A 77 25.14 3.49 12.72
N ALA A 78 25.59 3.62 13.96
CA ALA A 78 25.46 2.56 14.99
C ALA A 78 24.00 2.31 15.40
N GLU A 79 23.11 3.27 15.22
CA GLU A 79 21.71 3.22 15.66
C GLU A 79 20.71 2.75 14.59
N ASP A 80 21.10 2.76 13.30
CA ASP A 80 20.23 2.46 12.17
C ASP A 80 20.75 1.33 11.28
N GLN A 81 21.33 0.28 11.87
CA GLN A 81 21.92 -0.80 11.06
C GLN A 81 20.90 -1.50 10.17
N PHE A 82 19.68 -1.72 10.68
CA PHE A 82 18.55 -2.27 9.93
C PHE A 82 17.30 -1.46 10.26
N ALA A 83 17.01 -0.44 9.45
CA ALA A 83 15.73 0.22 9.58
C ALA A 83 14.62 -0.82 9.41
N ALA A 84 13.67 -0.81 10.32
CA ALA A 84 12.51 -1.69 10.29
C ALA A 84 11.27 -0.88 10.65
N GLU A 85 10.16 -1.23 10.02
CA GLU A 85 8.83 -0.73 10.34
C GLU A 85 7.89 -1.93 10.31
N PHE A 86 6.99 -2.01 11.29
CA PHE A 86 6.00 -3.07 11.40
C PHE A 86 4.64 -2.42 11.65
N ASP A 87 3.77 -2.56 10.68
CA ASP A 87 2.40 -2.05 10.75
C ASP A 87 1.45 -3.21 11.00
N TRP A 88 0.52 -3.02 11.92
CA TRP A 88 -0.55 -3.96 12.23
C TRP A 88 -1.87 -3.23 12.25
N GLY A 89 -2.89 -3.84 11.71
CA GLY A 89 -4.21 -3.24 11.76
C GLY A 89 -5.33 -4.21 11.50
N ALA A 90 -6.52 -3.72 11.77
CA ALA A 90 -7.75 -4.33 11.30
C ALA A 90 -8.29 -3.52 10.12
N TYR A 91 -9.23 -4.07 9.38
CA TYR A 91 -9.92 -3.33 8.35
C TYR A 91 -11.35 -3.83 8.18
N TYR A 92 -12.17 -2.94 7.66
CA TYR A 92 -13.46 -3.26 7.11
C TYR A 92 -13.50 -2.75 5.67
N HIS A 93 -13.87 -3.63 4.75
CA HIS A 93 -14.01 -3.32 3.33
C HIS A 93 -15.42 -3.63 2.85
N TYR A 94 -16.01 -2.70 2.10
CA TYR A 94 -17.33 -2.85 1.52
C TYR A 94 -17.39 -2.29 0.10
N ASP A 95 -17.87 -3.10 -0.84
CA ASP A 95 -18.16 -2.68 -2.22
C ASP A 95 -19.65 -2.38 -2.36
N LEU A 96 -19.97 -1.13 -2.72
CA LEU A 96 -21.32 -0.71 -3.04
C LEU A 96 -21.50 -0.77 -4.56
N GLU A 97 -22.32 -1.70 -5.01
CA GLU A 97 -22.70 -1.80 -6.42
C GLU A 97 -23.59 -0.60 -6.80
N LEU A 98 -23.21 0.13 -7.87
CA LEU A 98 -23.90 1.34 -8.34
C LEU A 98 -24.69 1.05 -9.61
N ALA A 99 -24.10 0.35 -10.58
CA ALA A 99 -24.66 -0.04 -11.85
C ALA A 99 -23.82 -1.17 -12.45
N ASP A 100 -24.24 -1.74 -13.57
CA ASP A 100 -23.52 -2.80 -14.27
C ASP A 100 -22.07 -2.41 -14.56
N GLY A 101 -21.14 -3.11 -13.93
CA GLY A 101 -19.69 -2.86 -14.05
C GLY A 101 -19.16 -1.64 -13.29
N TRP A 102 -19.99 -1.01 -12.43
CA TRP A 102 -19.59 0.10 -11.58
C TRP A 102 -19.80 -0.24 -10.11
N SER A 103 -18.78 -0.12 -9.29
CA SER A 103 -18.90 -0.23 -7.84
C SER A 103 -18.00 0.75 -7.11
N LEU A 104 -18.42 1.17 -5.92
CA LEU A 104 -17.65 2.01 -5.02
C LEU A 104 -17.07 1.14 -3.91
N GLY A 105 -15.77 0.89 -3.99
CA GLY A 105 -15.03 0.22 -2.94
C GLY A 105 -14.70 1.19 -1.82
N ASN A 106 -15.04 0.83 -0.58
CA ASN A 106 -14.79 1.61 0.63
C ASN A 106 -13.96 0.77 1.60
N GLU A 107 -12.93 1.35 2.19
CA GLU A 107 -12.14 0.68 3.22
C GLU A 107 -11.81 1.63 4.35
N ILE A 108 -11.98 1.17 5.59
CA ILE A 108 -11.53 1.84 6.79
C ILE A 108 -10.59 0.90 7.54
N MET A 109 -9.48 1.45 8.01
CA MET A 109 -8.38 0.66 8.57
C MET A 109 -7.71 1.43 9.71
N PRO A 110 -8.03 1.10 10.97
CA PRO A 110 -7.17 1.47 12.08
C PRO A 110 -5.89 0.64 12.06
N ASP A 111 -4.76 1.27 12.27
CA ASP A 111 -3.47 0.58 12.32
C ASP A 111 -2.49 1.19 13.33
N TRP A 112 -1.51 0.38 13.71
CA TRP A 112 -0.39 0.73 14.55
C TRP A 112 0.90 0.59 13.74
N ILE A 113 1.64 1.68 13.67
CA ILE A 113 2.97 1.75 13.06
C ILE A 113 3.99 1.62 14.18
N ILE A 114 4.79 0.58 14.12
CA ILE A 114 5.82 0.29 15.13
C ILE A 114 7.18 0.42 14.47
N MET A 115 7.97 1.35 14.94
CA MET A 115 9.37 1.52 14.54
C MET A 115 10.25 1.27 15.76
N PRO A 116 11.32 0.45 15.67
CA PRO A 116 12.17 0.10 16.83
C PRO A 116 12.79 1.30 17.56
N SER A 117 12.97 2.43 16.85
CA SER A 117 13.60 3.63 17.37
C SER A 117 12.64 4.77 17.70
N ALA A 118 11.33 4.54 17.67
CA ALA A 118 10.34 5.58 17.91
C ALA A 118 9.11 5.02 18.65
N ASP A 119 8.36 5.92 19.29
CA ASP A 119 7.10 5.55 19.90
C ASP A 119 6.10 5.06 18.83
N PRO A 120 5.30 4.03 19.12
CA PRO A 120 4.28 3.55 18.20
C PRO A 120 3.28 4.65 17.84
N VAL A 121 2.92 4.71 16.57
CA VAL A 121 1.93 5.67 16.06
C VAL A 121 0.65 4.92 15.73
N PHE A 122 -0.48 5.39 16.24
CA PHE A 122 -1.78 4.93 15.80
C PHE A 122 -2.28 5.81 14.66
N GLU A 123 -2.76 5.18 13.59
CA GLU A 123 -3.24 5.85 12.38
C GLU A 123 -4.62 5.35 11.98
N TRP A 124 -5.45 6.25 11.49
CA TRP A 124 -6.65 5.92 10.71
C TRP A 124 -6.35 6.03 9.24
N ARG A 125 -6.67 4.98 8.48
CA ARG A 125 -6.69 4.99 7.01
C ARG A 125 -8.13 4.86 6.54
N VAL A 126 -8.51 5.70 5.59
CA VAL A 126 -9.80 5.64 4.90
C VAL A 126 -9.53 5.77 3.42
N SER A 127 -10.05 4.84 2.63
CA SER A 127 -9.90 4.89 1.18
C SER A 127 -11.20 4.58 0.46
N GLN A 128 -11.31 5.14 -0.74
CA GLN A 128 -12.37 4.82 -1.69
C GLN A 128 -11.80 4.64 -3.08
N SER A 129 -12.43 3.75 -3.86
CA SER A 129 -12.12 3.55 -5.28
C SER A 129 -13.40 3.36 -6.07
N LEU A 130 -13.54 4.07 -7.18
CA LEU A 130 -14.66 3.87 -8.12
C LEU A 130 -14.23 2.89 -9.20
N LYS A 131 -14.54 1.61 -8.98
CA LYS A 131 -14.26 0.52 -9.93
C LYS A 131 -15.18 0.65 -11.13
N ASN A 132 -14.61 0.63 -12.32
CA ASN A 132 -15.35 0.71 -13.58
C ASN A 132 -14.49 0.14 -14.75
N PRO A 133 -15.08 -0.10 -15.94
CA PRO A 133 -14.36 -0.70 -17.07
C PRO A 133 -13.26 0.19 -17.69
N TYR A 134 -13.27 1.49 -17.43
CA TYR A 134 -12.40 2.44 -18.10
C TYR A 134 -11.14 2.75 -17.32
N VAL A 135 -11.30 3.36 -16.14
CA VAL A 135 -10.22 3.79 -15.25
C VAL A 135 -10.76 3.85 -13.83
N VAL A 136 -9.98 3.45 -12.85
CA VAL A 136 -10.36 3.42 -11.44
C VAL A 136 -9.77 4.63 -10.73
N PRO A 137 -10.54 5.72 -10.55
CA PRO A 137 -10.14 6.78 -9.65
C PRO A 137 -10.20 6.28 -8.21
N PHE A 138 -9.24 6.71 -7.42
CA PHE A 138 -9.17 6.38 -5.99
C PHE A 138 -8.63 7.55 -5.18
N TRP A 139 -8.92 7.51 -3.88
CA TRP A 139 -8.26 8.36 -2.90
C TRP A 139 -7.99 7.59 -1.61
N LEU A 140 -7.00 8.04 -0.87
CA LEU A 140 -6.62 7.53 0.44
C LEU A 140 -6.30 8.69 1.38
N MET A 141 -6.88 8.68 2.56
CA MET A 141 -6.54 9.57 3.66
C MET A 141 -5.93 8.77 4.80
N ARG A 142 -4.87 9.30 5.39
CA ARG A 142 -4.23 8.77 6.60
C ARG A 142 -4.13 9.89 7.64
N ARG A 143 -4.45 9.57 8.88
CA ARG A 143 -4.40 10.52 9.98
C ARG A 143 -3.87 9.89 11.25
N ASP A 144 -2.74 10.40 11.73
CA ASP A 144 -2.14 9.98 12.99
C ASP A 144 -2.97 10.47 14.20
N GLN A 145 -3.00 9.67 15.27
CA GLN A 145 -3.71 9.94 16.53
C GLN A 145 -2.84 9.50 17.72
N PRO A 146 -3.02 10.10 18.91
CA PRO A 146 -3.52 11.46 19.20
C PRO A 146 -2.40 12.50 19.22
N SER A 147 -1.11 12.06 19.28
CA SER A 147 0.04 12.92 19.57
C SER A 147 0.47 13.80 18.40
N SER A 148 0.30 13.33 17.18
CA SER A 148 0.59 14.10 15.98
C SER A 148 -0.71 14.45 15.24
N ARG A 149 -0.80 15.69 14.74
CA ARG A 149 -1.93 16.11 13.90
C ARG A 149 -1.60 15.90 12.41
N ASN A 150 -0.75 14.92 12.12
CA ASN A 150 -0.34 14.63 10.77
C ASN A 150 -1.53 14.12 9.96
N CYS A 151 -1.72 14.67 8.79
CA CYS A 151 -2.71 14.22 7.84
C CYS A 151 -2.06 14.13 6.46
N TYR A 152 -2.23 12.99 5.84
CA TYR A 152 -1.77 12.67 4.51
C TYR A 152 -2.96 12.30 3.64
N PHE A 153 -2.99 12.79 2.42
CA PHE A 153 -4.05 12.53 1.46
C PHE A 153 -3.41 12.30 0.09
N ASN A 154 -3.84 11.26 -0.60
CA ASN A 154 -3.52 11.08 -2.00
C ASN A 154 -4.78 10.84 -2.82
N VAL A 155 -4.70 11.19 -4.10
CA VAL A 155 -5.71 10.91 -5.10
C VAL A 155 -5.01 10.46 -6.37
N GLY A 156 -5.58 9.46 -7.02
CA GLY A 156 -4.95 8.87 -8.19
C GLY A 156 -5.93 8.18 -9.12
N LEU A 157 -5.35 7.68 -10.20
CA LEU A 157 -6.02 6.91 -11.22
C LEU A 157 -5.21 5.64 -11.46
N MET A 158 -5.88 4.49 -11.61
CA MET A 158 -5.25 3.25 -12.04
C MET A 158 -6.11 2.55 -13.09
N LYS A 159 -5.48 1.72 -13.92
CA LYS A 159 -6.19 0.92 -14.92
C LYS A 159 -5.63 -0.49 -15.00
N PRO A 160 -6.21 -1.49 -14.30
CA PRO A 160 -5.85 -2.88 -14.52
C PRO A 160 -6.21 -3.30 -15.97
N ILE A 161 -5.23 -3.76 -16.72
CA ILE A 161 -5.36 -4.26 -18.09
C ILE A 161 -5.17 -5.77 -18.04
N SER A 162 -6.26 -6.52 -18.22
CA SER A 162 -6.25 -7.99 -18.21
C SER A 162 -6.15 -8.52 -19.64
N PHE A 163 -5.32 -9.53 -19.82
CA PHE A 163 -5.09 -10.22 -21.10
C PHE A 163 -5.87 -11.54 -21.20
N ARG A 164 -6.92 -11.77 -20.39
CA ARG A 164 -7.69 -13.01 -20.35
C ARG A 164 -8.27 -13.44 -21.71
N THR A 165 -8.53 -12.50 -22.60
CA THR A 165 -9.03 -12.75 -23.96
C THR A 165 -7.95 -12.83 -25.02
N ALA A 166 -6.67 -12.77 -24.66
CA ALA A 166 -5.57 -12.89 -25.59
C ALA A 166 -5.57 -14.27 -26.28
N SER A 167 -5.16 -14.30 -27.54
CA SER A 167 -5.04 -15.55 -28.31
C SER A 167 -3.87 -16.42 -27.82
N ALA A 168 -2.84 -15.82 -27.26
CA ALA A 168 -1.69 -16.51 -26.68
C ALA A 168 -1.98 -16.89 -25.22
N ASP A 169 -2.01 -18.18 -24.89
CA ASP A 169 -2.36 -18.69 -23.55
C ASP A 169 -1.45 -18.16 -22.44
N TRP A 170 -0.18 -17.96 -22.73
CA TRP A 170 0.78 -17.44 -21.76
C TRP A 170 0.53 -15.98 -21.34
N LEU A 171 -0.25 -15.23 -22.13
CA LEU A 171 -0.66 -13.86 -21.77
C LEU A 171 -1.89 -13.82 -20.87
N LYS A 172 -2.74 -14.86 -20.89
CA LYS A 172 -4.02 -14.87 -20.15
C LYS A 172 -3.88 -14.62 -18.64
N PRO A 173 -2.83 -15.13 -17.97
CA PRO A 173 -2.60 -14.88 -16.54
C PRO A 173 -2.04 -13.49 -16.22
N LEU A 174 -1.68 -12.70 -17.24
CA LEU A 174 -1.04 -11.39 -17.07
C LEU A 174 -2.06 -10.29 -16.80
N VAL A 175 -1.76 -9.43 -15.82
CA VAL A 175 -2.45 -8.15 -15.60
C VAL A 175 -1.40 -7.06 -15.50
N ILE A 176 -1.53 -6.00 -16.30
CA ILE A 176 -0.66 -4.82 -16.23
C ILE A 176 -1.47 -3.67 -15.66
N THR A 177 -0.97 -3.02 -14.61
CA THR A 177 -1.66 -1.92 -13.93
C THR A 177 -0.78 -0.66 -13.93
N PRO A 178 -0.95 0.25 -14.89
CA PRO A 178 -0.46 1.61 -14.75
C PRO A 178 -1.26 2.37 -13.69
N MET A 179 -0.56 3.16 -12.88
CA MET A 179 -1.12 4.02 -11.85
C MET A 179 -0.40 5.37 -11.85
N ALA A 180 -1.15 6.43 -11.59
CA ALA A 180 -0.61 7.76 -11.30
C ALA A 180 -1.34 8.33 -10.10
N MET A 181 -0.62 8.95 -9.17
CA MET A 181 -1.24 9.62 -8.04
C MET A 181 -0.48 10.88 -7.64
N VAL A 182 -1.18 11.79 -7.00
CA VAL A 182 -0.63 13.00 -6.39
C VAL A 182 -0.85 12.92 -4.88
N GLU A 183 0.13 13.40 -4.14
CA GLU A 183 0.21 13.32 -2.71
C GLU A 183 0.15 14.71 -2.05
N PHE A 184 -0.64 14.82 -0.99
CA PHE A 184 -0.81 16.03 -0.21
C PHE A 184 -0.51 15.75 1.27
N GLY A 185 0.07 16.72 1.94
CA GLY A 185 0.28 16.69 3.38
C GLY A 185 -0.12 17.99 4.05
N ASN A 186 -0.61 17.89 5.29
CA ASN A 186 -0.81 19.08 6.09
C ASN A 186 0.53 19.60 6.64
N SER A 187 0.52 20.83 7.15
CA SER A 187 1.72 21.50 7.65
C SER A 187 2.41 20.74 8.80
N SER A 188 1.65 20.01 9.63
CA SER A 188 2.18 19.18 10.71
C SER A 188 3.04 18.05 10.14
N LEU A 189 2.49 17.26 9.21
CA LEU A 189 3.19 16.17 8.54
C LEU A 189 4.44 16.68 7.80
N MET A 190 4.30 17.78 7.06
CA MET A 190 5.38 18.37 6.28
C MET A 190 6.53 18.81 7.18
N THR A 191 6.21 19.44 8.31
CA THR A 191 7.20 19.88 9.28
C THR A 191 7.87 18.71 9.98
N ALA A 192 7.12 17.66 10.35
CA ALA A 192 7.66 16.44 10.94
C ALA A 192 8.63 15.71 9.99
N ARG A 193 8.33 15.69 8.69
CA ARG A 193 9.13 14.96 7.69
C ARG A 193 10.35 15.72 7.17
N TYR A 194 10.23 17.02 7.03
CA TYR A 194 11.25 17.86 6.40
C TYR A 194 11.91 18.87 7.34
N GLY A 195 11.48 18.91 8.59
CA GLY A 195 11.95 19.88 9.58
C GLY A 195 11.33 21.27 9.40
N ARG A 196 11.72 22.21 10.28
CA ARG A 196 11.33 23.60 10.15
C ARG A 196 12.20 24.28 9.10
N GLN A 197 11.68 25.31 8.46
CA GLN A 197 12.46 26.15 7.55
C GLN A 197 13.60 26.84 8.33
N GLU A 198 14.67 27.22 7.64
CA GLU A 198 15.78 28.05 8.22
C GLU A 198 15.25 29.31 8.87
N SER A 199 14.15 29.88 8.36
CA SER A 199 13.42 31.01 8.94
C SER A 199 12.62 30.68 10.20
N GLY A 200 12.64 29.42 10.69
CA GLY A 200 11.83 28.93 11.81
C GLY A 200 10.38 28.64 11.49
N GLY A 201 9.93 28.86 10.26
CA GLY A 201 8.54 28.63 9.83
C GLY A 201 8.23 27.17 9.53
N ALA A 202 6.95 26.79 9.70
CA ALA A 202 6.45 25.47 9.29
C ALA A 202 6.41 25.32 7.76
N VAL A 203 6.61 24.10 7.25
CA VAL A 203 6.35 23.80 5.84
C VAL A 203 4.83 23.85 5.61
N PRO A 204 4.35 24.61 4.61
CA PRO A 204 2.90 24.77 4.42
C PRO A 204 2.23 23.48 3.95
N THR A 205 0.94 23.37 4.27
CA THR A 205 0.04 22.36 3.70
C THR A 205 0.01 22.48 2.17
N GLY A 206 -0.07 21.34 1.48
CA GLY A 206 -0.26 21.34 0.04
C GLY A 206 0.29 20.09 -0.65
N LEU A 207 0.41 20.23 -1.97
CA LEU A 207 0.96 19.20 -2.86
C LEU A 207 2.41 18.89 -2.47
N GLN A 208 2.70 17.61 -2.32
CA GLN A 208 4.04 17.13 -1.93
C GLN A 208 4.76 16.49 -3.10
N ALA A 209 4.14 15.47 -3.68
CA ALA A 209 4.78 14.58 -4.64
C ALA A 209 3.80 14.09 -5.70
N ILE A 210 4.34 13.51 -6.74
CA ILE A 210 3.63 12.74 -7.74
C ILE A 210 4.32 11.39 -7.90
N ASP A 211 3.51 10.34 -8.02
CA ASP A 211 3.95 8.98 -8.24
C ASP A 211 3.38 8.43 -9.54
N PHE A 212 4.23 7.71 -10.26
CA PHE A 212 3.83 6.90 -11.42
C PHE A 212 4.30 5.47 -11.18
N GLU A 213 3.37 4.52 -11.16
CA GLU A 213 3.71 3.10 -11.03
C GLU A 213 3.23 2.33 -12.25
N LEU A 214 4.07 1.40 -12.70
CA LEU A 214 3.69 0.36 -13.64
C LEU A 214 3.96 -0.98 -12.97
N ARG A 215 2.91 -1.76 -12.75
CA ARG A 215 2.98 -3.08 -12.15
C ARG A 215 2.49 -4.13 -13.12
N ALA A 216 3.20 -5.26 -13.18
CA ALA A 216 2.80 -6.45 -13.93
C ALA A 216 2.68 -7.63 -12.96
N ASP A 217 1.49 -8.18 -12.86
CA ASP A 217 1.15 -9.36 -12.06
C ASP A 217 0.92 -10.54 -13.01
N TYR A 218 1.50 -11.70 -12.67
CA TYR A 218 1.34 -12.93 -13.43
C TYR A 218 0.88 -14.06 -12.49
N ALA A 219 -0.31 -14.59 -12.72
CA ALA A 219 -0.85 -15.72 -11.98
C ALA A 219 -0.24 -17.03 -12.50
N VAL A 220 0.66 -17.65 -11.73
CA VAL A 220 1.28 -18.93 -12.10
C VAL A 220 0.30 -20.08 -11.85
N THR A 221 -0.44 -20.01 -10.73
CA THR A 221 -1.55 -20.90 -10.38
C THR A 221 -2.67 -20.07 -9.75
N GLU A 222 -3.77 -20.69 -9.35
CA GLU A 222 -4.86 -20.02 -8.62
C GLU A 222 -4.39 -19.42 -7.30
N ASN A 223 -3.39 -20.05 -6.64
CA ASN A 223 -2.92 -19.71 -5.31
C ASN A 223 -1.52 -19.07 -5.31
N PHE A 224 -0.83 -19.04 -6.44
CA PHE A 224 0.52 -18.50 -6.54
C PHE A 224 0.67 -17.58 -7.74
N GLY A 225 1.17 -16.38 -7.50
CA GLY A 225 1.52 -15.40 -8.52
C GLY A 225 2.87 -14.77 -8.25
N VAL A 226 3.42 -14.15 -9.29
CA VAL A 226 4.62 -13.32 -9.24
C VAL A 226 4.29 -11.93 -9.76
N TYR A 227 5.03 -10.92 -9.32
CA TYR A 227 4.88 -9.59 -9.86
C TYR A 227 6.18 -8.81 -9.89
N VAL A 228 6.21 -7.83 -10.77
CA VAL A 228 7.26 -6.81 -10.82
C VAL A 228 6.61 -5.45 -10.89
N SER A 229 7.23 -4.43 -10.29
CA SER A 229 6.81 -3.04 -10.49
C SER A 229 7.98 -2.08 -10.61
N ILE A 230 7.71 -0.97 -11.27
CA ILE A 230 8.56 0.20 -11.33
C ILE A 230 7.73 1.39 -10.87
N LEU A 231 8.22 2.09 -9.87
CA LEU A 231 7.64 3.30 -9.32
C LEU A 231 8.60 4.46 -9.54
N GLN A 232 8.14 5.50 -10.21
CA GLN A 232 8.80 6.81 -10.26
C GLN A 232 8.14 7.72 -9.23
N PHE A 233 8.92 8.19 -8.27
CA PHE A 233 8.53 9.17 -7.27
C PHE A 233 9.23 10.49 -7.53
N ASP A 234 8.47 11.59 -7.61
CA ASP A 234 8.99 12.94 -7.80
C ASP A 234 8.45 13.87 -6.72
N LEU A 235 9.35 14.42 -5.89
CA LEU A 235 9.03 15.38 -4.85
C LEU A 235 8.78 16.76 -5.47
N LEU A 236 7.54 17.22 -5.49
CA LEU A 236 7.14 18.47 -6.15
C LEU A 236 7.25 19.71 -5.26
N ASN A 237 7.08 19.57 -3.93
CA ASN A 237 7.07 20.71 -3.02
C ASN A 237 8.43 21.42 -2.98
N PRO A 238 8.54 22.70 -3.43
CA PRO A 238 9.84 23.37 -3.53
C PRO A 238 10.55 23.56 -2.18
N LYS A 239 9.78 23.69 -1.10
CA LYS A 239 10.35 23.84 0.25
C LYS A 239 10.83 22.51 0.81
N ALA A 240 10.07 21.44 0.58
CA ALA A 240 10.50 20.09 0.90
C ALA A 240 11.76 19.69 0.12
N ARG A 241 11.82 20.02 -1.17
CA ARG A 241 13.02 19.78 -2.00
C ARG A 241 14.27 20.50 -1.48
N ARG A 242 14.15 21.73 -0.98
CA ARG A 242 15.28 22.48 -0.40
C ARG A 242 15.78 21.87 0.91
N GLN A 243 14.87 21.32 1.70
CA GLN A 243 15.18 20.71 3.01
C GLN A 243 15.61 19.26 2.91
N SER A 244 15.35 18.60 1.78
CA SER A 244 15.87 17.26 1.52
C SER A 244 17.36 17.34 1.27
N HIS A 245 18.15 16.97 2.29
CA HIS A 245 19.62 17.10 2.27
C HIS A 245 20.29 16.14 1.27
N LYS A 246 19.58 15.13 0.77
CA LYS A 246 20.12 14.16 -0.19
C LYS A 246 19.43 14.32 -1.55
N PRO A 247 20.19 14.52 -2.65
CA PRO A 247 19.61 14.58 -4.00
C PRO A 247 18.74 13.37 -4.33
N ASN A 248 19.16 12.16 -3.94
CA ASN A 248 18.46 10.91 -4.19
C ASN A 248 17.12 10.76 -3.41
N CYS A 249 16.82 11.70 -2.47
CA CYS A 249 15.56 11.70 -1.74
C CYS A 249 14.50 12.62 -2.36
N ARG A 250 14.78 13.22 -3.52
CA ARG A 250 13.86 14.14 -4.20
C ARG A 250 13.08 13.46 -5.32
N ASP A 251 13.81 12.72 -6.12
CA ASP A 251 13.27 12.04 -7.28
C ASP A 251 13.95 10.66 -7.31
N ILE A 252 13.19 9.59 -7.28
CA ILE A 252 13.74 8.23 -7.22
C ILE A 252 12.90 7.26 -8.04
N THR A 253 13.58 6.34 -8.71
CA THR A 253 12.95 5.18 -9.34
C THR A 253 13.13 3.96 -8.43
N VAL A 254 12.03 3.33 -8.06
CA VAL A 254 12.00 2.12 -7.22
C VAL A 254 11.58 0.94 -8.08
N PHE A 255 12.38 -0.11 -8.07
CA PHE A 255 12.04 -1.39 -8.67
C PHE A 255 11.63 -2.36 -7.56
N ALA A 256 10.59 -3.14 -7.82
CA ALA A 256 10.16 -4.19 -6.92
C ALA A 256 9.94 -5.50 -7.67
N VAL A 257 10.23 -6.60 -7.01
CA VAL A 257 9.87 -7.96 -7.43
C VAL A 257 9.33 -8.70 -6.23
N GLY A 258 8.24 -9.40 -6.40
CA GLY A 258 7.62 -10.14 -5.31
C GLY A 258 6.80 -11.32 -5.78
N VAL A 259 6.32 -12.06 -4.79
CA VAL A 259 5.41 -13.17 -4.99
C VAL A 259 4.13 -12.92 -4.20
N LYS A 260 3.06 -13.59 -4.61
CA LYS A 260 1.76 -13.57 -3.94
C LYS A 260 1.28 -14.99 -3.73
N LEU A 261 1.00 -15.33 -2.48
CA LEU A 261 0.40 -16.59 -2.06
C LEU A 261 -1.00 -16.30 -1.52
N SER A 262 -2.00 -17.05 -1.98
CA SER A 262 -3.40 -16.90 -1.55
C SER A 262 -3.96 -18.26 -1.13
N PHE A 263 -4.68 -18.29 0.00
CA PHE A 263 -5.23 -19.51 0.61
C PHE A 263 -6.69 -19.30 0.99
#